data_f079dea70bf7885dd9745eefe862db7f
#
_entry.id   f079dea70bf7885dd9745eefe862db7f
#
_cell.length_a   1.000
_cell.length_b   1.000
_cell.length_c   1.000
_cell.angle_alpha   90.00
_cell.angle_beta   90.00
_cell.angle_gamma   90.00
#
_symmetry.space_group_name_H-M   'P 1'
#
loop_
_entity.id
_entity.type
_entity.pdbx_description
1 polymer ?
#
loop_
_entity_poly.entity_id
_entity_poly.type
_entity_poly.pdbx_seq_one_letter_code
_entity_poly.pdbx_strand_id
1 'polypeptide(L)'
;MSEHRIATRIAAPENRVEPLLGSTVAGASVASDRVWHWGDDNMLPYALSLISRRSVAHRRILNDKADYIAGKGLVCGDNSPLVSHLIVSANGEGDTLRDIVHRLAFDEALFGNAFLEVVTDAEHSFLALYHHDASKCRVARDSEHIILHHNWSAFNSSDARSLPLFPRFEEQTDGTLRTILHYKDYEPMFQHYGVAGYLAAVDAAAIAYKTDKWNISRLDNAFQLSGVMMLDSVVDSEAEADRIVRMAEEKFAGNPGQVLFVLRDKAEGDNSRFIPINTATDGDWHTLHTQAENDLIIAHSWFRSLSGLDYSSGFSSERILHEYEVALNTVILPEQEQLLSPIRKVIELVLGVDASSLEIVNRPPTRSKPQYMRIWEARKADGLDYDESDPEQQQFLASLGKTSNT
;
A
#
# COMPACT_ATOMS: atom_id res chain seq x y z
N MET A 1 -40.62 46.35 -15.80
CA MET A 1 -39.45 45.55 -16.17
C MET A 1 -38.98 44.94 -14.86
N SER A 2 -39.45 43.74 -14.55
CA SER A 2 -39.05 43.03 -13.33
C SER A 2 -37.78 42.21 -13.65
N GLU A 3 -36.72 42.47 -12.93
CA GLU A 3 -35.49 41.72 -12.99
C GLU A 3 -35.76 40.27 -12.57
N HIS A 4 -35.56 39.33 -13.46
CA HIS A 4 -35.59 37.89 -13.15
C HIS A 4 -34.43 37.54 -12.24
N ARG A 5 -34.69 37.33 -10.93
CA ARG A 5 -33.70 36.71 -10.04
C ARG A 5 -33.66 35.20 -10.25
N ILE A 6 -32.57 34.72 -10.85
CA ILE A 6 -32.22 33.31 -10.92
C ILE A 6 -31.69 32.92 -9.55
N ALA A 7 -32.46 32.18 -8.76
CA ALA A 7 -31.94 31.58 -7.52
C ALA A 7 -31.09 30.35 -7.94
N THR A 8 -29.79 30.56 -8.11
CA THR A 8 -28.85 29.50 -8.37
C THR A 8 -28.27 29.05 -7.03
N ARG A 9 -28.83 28.03 -6.44
CA ARG A 9 -28.20 27.33 -5.31
C ARG A 9 -27.47 26.11 -5.85
N ILE A 10 -26.16 26.22 -5.98
CA ILE A 10 -25.27 25.07 -6.21
C ILE A 10 -25.13 24.43 -4.83
N ALA A 11 -25.82 23.31 -4.59
CA ALA A 11 -25.47 22.44 -3.50
C ALA A 11 -24.08 21.88 -3.83
N ALA A 12 -23.04 22.51 -3.28
CA ALA A 12 -21.71 21.96 -3.33
C ALA A 12 -21.77 20.61 -2.60
N PRO A 13 -21.34 19.52 -3.22
CA PRO A 13 -21.19 18.29 -2.48
C PRO A 13 -20.20 18.56 -1.34
N GLU A 14 -20.51 18.11 -0.14
CA GLU A 14 -19.52 17.97 0.93
C GLU A 14 -18.51 16.87 0.59
N ASN A 15 -18.02 16.88 -0.62
CA ASN A 15 -16.80 16.23 -0.98
C ASN A 15 -15.68 17.22 -0.65
N ARG A 16 -15.33 17.28 0.64
CA ARG A 16 -13.97 17.62 1.00
C ARG A 16 -13.12 16.54 0.33
N VAL A 17 -12.68 16.82 -0.90
CA VAL A 17 -11.50 16.18 -1.45
C VAL A 17 -10.42 16.56 -0.46
N GLU A 18 -10.11 15.65 0.47
CA GLU A 18 -8.88 15.77 1.25
C GLU A 18 -7.78 15.88 0.18
N PRO A 19 -7.03 16.99 0.13
CA PRO A 19 -5.92 17.11 -0.79
C PRO A 19 -4.98 15.97 -0.49
N LEU A 20 -4.67 15.16 -1.50
CA LEU A 20 -3.93 13.92 -1.36
C LEU A 20 -2.46 14.15 -0.97
N LEU A 21 -1.95 15.37 -1.06
CA LEU A 21 -0.58 15.78 -0.73
C LEU A 21 -0.50 17.27 -0.36
N GLY A 22 -1.34 17.81 0.44
CA GLY A 22 -1.25 19.25 0.76
C GLY A 22 -2.43 19.80 1.55
N SER A 23 -3.08 19.04 2.38
CA SER A 23 -4.04 19.61 3.31
C SER A 23 -3.43 19.69 4.68
N THR A 24 -3.31 20.89 5.07
CA THR A 24 -3.28 21.31 6.45
C THR A 24 -4.44 20.66 7.23
N VAL A 25 -4.13 19.58 7.94
CA VAL A 25 -4.96 19.22 9.09
C VAL A 25 -4.71 20.30 10.11
N ALA A 26 -5.63 21.25 10.23
CA ALA A 26 -5.56 22.31 11.21
C ALA A 26 -5.39 21.69 12.60
N GLY A 27 -4.21 21.83 13.19
CA GLY A 27 -3.88 21.29 14.52
C GLY A 27 -2.46 20.78 14.70
N ALA A 28 -1.68 20.63 13.65
CA ALA A 28 -0.34 20.03 13.71
C ALA A 28 0.79 20.90 14.29
N SER A 29 0.50 22.06 14.84
CA SER A 29 1.55 23.02 15.24
C SER A 29 2.29 22.65 16.55
N VAL A 30 1.84 21.67 17.33
CA VAL A 30 2.40 21.39 18.66
C VAL A 30 3.64 20.48 18.60
N ALA A 31 3.80 19.68 17.55
CA ALA A 31 4.96 18.78 17.42
C ALA A 31 6.18 19.42 16.74
N SER A 32 6.05 20.64 16.21
CA SER A 32 7.03 21.24 15.28
C SER A 32 8.42 21.46 15.87
N ASP A 33 8.54 21.70 17.18
CA ASP A 33 9.81 22.04 17.80
C ASP A 33 10.66 20.84 18.22
N ARG A 34 10.06 19.64 18.31
CA ARG A 34 10.76 18.44 18.80
C ARG A 34 11.19 17.47 17.72
N VAL A 35 10.49 17.48 16.58
CA VAL A 35 10.73 16.52 15.50
C VAL A 35 10.90 17.23 14.16
N TRP A 36 11.59 16.58 13.23
CA TRP A 36 11.51 16.91 11.83
C TRP A 36 10.16 16.43 11.29
N HIS A 37 9.45 17.30 10.59
CA HIS A 37 8.15 16.95 10.01
C HIS A 37 8.33 15.93 8.89
N TRP A 38 7.44 14.96 8.84
CA TRP A 38 7.33 14.02 7.73
C TRP A 38 6.17 14.44 6.83
N GLY A 39 6.51 15.15 5.75
CA GLY A 39 5.58 15.95 4.95
C GLY A 39 5.35 17.34 5.57
N ASP A 40 4.61 18.19 4.87
CA ASP A 40 4.43 19.60 5.25
C ASP A 40 3.75 19.77 6.61
N ASP A 41 2.78 18.89 6.90
CA ASP A 41 1.96 18.93 8.12
C ASP A 41 2.30 17.79 9.12
N ASN A 42 3.39 17.08 8.90
CA ASN A 42 3.79 15.90 9.68
C ASN A 42 2.84 14.68 9.56
N MET A 43 1.91 14.70 8.60
CA MET A 43 0.88 13.66 8.45
C MET A 43 1.02 12.82 7.17
N LEU A 44 2.12 12.98 6.41
CA LEU A 44 2.35 12.22 5.18
C LEU A 44 2.20 10.69 5.37
N PRO A 45 2.74 10.04 6.43
CA PRO A 45 2.55 8.60 6.62
C PRO A 45 1.10 8.20 6.81
N TYR A 46 0.29 9.04 7.46
CA TYR A 46 -1.14 8.81 7.60
C TYR A 46 -1.86 8.88 6.24
N ALA A 47 -1.53 9.89 5.42
CA ALA A 47 -2.09 10.04 4.08
C ALA A 47 -1.74 8.84 3.18
N LEU A 48 -0.47 8.39 3.17
CA LEU A 48 -0.03 7.22 2.42
C LEU A 48 -0.73 5.93 2.88
N SER A 49 -0.88 5.74 4.20
CA SER A 49 -1.62 4.60 4.76
C SER A 49 -3.08 4.61 4.32
N LEU A 50 -3.71 5.77 4.27
CA LEU A 50 -5.10 5.91 3.84
C LEU A 50 -5.26 5.59 2.35
N ILE A 51 -4.38 6.10 1.50
CA ILE A 51 -4.37 5.82 0.06
C ILE A 51 -4.18 4.32 -0.20
N SER A 52 -3.22 3.69 0.49
CA SER A 52 -2.96 2.25 0.32
C SER A 52 -4.17 1.38 0.67
N ARG A 53 -5.02 1.81 1.60
CA ARG A 53 -6.25 1.09 1.97
C ARG A 53 -7.40 1.32 0.99
N ARG A 54 -7.33 2.37 0.18
CA ARG A 54 -8.39 2.76 -0.77
C ARG A 54 -8.16 2.23 -2.19
N SER A 55 -6.92 1.93 -2.57
CA SER A 55 -6.59 1.36 -3.88
C SER A 55 -6.29 -0.12 -3.76
N VAL A 56 -7.11 -0.95 -4.40
CA VAL A 56 -6.98 -2.43 -4.36
C VAL A 56 -5.65 -2.87 -4.95
N ALA A 57 -5.31 -2.37 -6.13
CA ALA A 57 -4.06 -2.72 -6.81
C ALA A 57 -2.83 -2.29 -6.00
N HIS A 58 -2.84 -1.05 -5.50
CA HIS A 58 -1.74 -0.54 -4.68
C HIS A 58 -1.52 -1.39 -3.42
N ARG A 59 -2.61 -1.67 -2.68
CA ARG A 59 -2.53 -2.51 -1.47
C ARG A 59 -2.03 -3.92 -1.78
N ARG A 60 -2.49 -4.49 -2.90
CA ARG A 60 -2.07 -5.84 -3.32
C ARG A 60 -0.58 -5.88 -3.62
N ILE A 61 -0.06 -4.91 -4.37
CA ILE A 61 1.37 -4.83 -4.69
C ILE A 61 2.21 -4.72 -3.42
N LEU A 62 1.83 -3.85 -2.47
CA LEU A 62 2.54 -3.68 -1.20
C LEU A 62 2.63 -4.99 -0.40
N ASN A 63 1.50 -5.71 -0.28
CA ASN A 63 1.47 -6.99 0.42
C ASN A 63 2.35 -8.04 -0.28
N ASP A 64 2.24 -8.15 -1.61
CA ASP A 64 3.02 -9.13 -2.36
C ASP A 64 4.51 -8.84 -2.30
N LYS A 65 4.92 -7.56 -2.44
CA LYS A 65 6.34 -7.19 -2.25
C LYS A 65 6.84 -7.62 -0.86
N ALA A 66 6.12 -7.28 0.20
CA ALA A 66 6.49 -7.67 1.55
C ALA A 66 6.57 -9.20 1.72
N ASP A 67 5.62 -9.94 1.16
CA ASP A 67 5.61 -11.41 1.21
C ASP A 67 6.79 -12.04 0.45
N TYR A 68 7.12 -11.52 -0.73
CA TYR A 68 8.26 -12.02 -1.51
C TYR A 68 9.60 -11.62 -0.88
N ILE A 69 9.74 -10.42 -0.34
CA ILE A 69 10.96 -9.95 0.33
C ILE A 69 11.19 -10.75 1.62
N ALA A 70 10.16 -10.98 2.44
CA ALA A 70 10.29 -11.81 3.64
C ALA A 70 10.51 -13.31 3.34
N GLY A 71 10.21 -13.74 2.12
CA GLY A 71 10.44 -15.10 1.65
C GLY A 71 9.70 -16.16 2.46
N LYS A 72 10.28 -17.36 2.55
CA LYS A 72 9.70 -18.53 3.23
C LYS A 72 10.34 -18.84 4.58
N GLY A 73 11.08 -17.91 5.13
CA GLY A 73 11.81 -18.01 6.40
C GLY A 73 13.27 -17.62 6.23
N LEU A 74 14.00 -17.62 7.32
CA LEU A 74 15.44 -17.33 7.35
C LEU A 74 16.22 -18.57 7.76
N VAL A 75 17.44 -18.67 7.27
CA VAL A 75 18.42 -19.70 7.64
C VAL A 75 19.76 -19.05 7.91
N CYS A 76 20.56 -19.67 8.78
CA CYS A 76 21.93 -19.26 9.03
C CYS A 76 22.83 -20.49 8.91
N GLY A 77 23.84 -20.41 8.06
CA GLY A 77 24.72 -21.54 7.75
C GLY A 77 25.64 -21.96 8.90
N ASP A 78 25.98 -21.03 9.80
CA ASP A 78 26.97 -21.23 10.84
C ASP A 78 26.46 -21.94 12.11
N ASN A 79 25.20 -22.42 12.09
CA ASN A 79 24.58 -23.18 13.20
C ASN A 79 24.72 -22.53 14.60
N SER A 80 24.86 -21.21 14.68
CA SER A 80 24.89 -20.52 15.98
C SER A 80 23.56 -20.72 16.70
N PRO A 81 23.54 -21.28 17.90
CA PRO A 81 22.30 -21.47 18.67
C PRO A 81 21.60 -20.13 18.96
N LEU A 82 22.34 -19.04 19.15
CA LEU A 82 21.81 -17.71 19.42
C LEU A 82 21.09 -17.16 18.20
N VAL A 83 21.69 -17.25 17.01
CA VAL A 83 21.07 -16.80 15.76
C VAL A 83 19.88 -17.69 15.41
N SER A 84 19.99 -19.00 15.58
CA SER A 84 18.88 -19.94 15.37
C SER A 84 17.70 -19.64 16.28
N HIS A 85 17.95 -19.28 17.54
CA HIS A 85 16.92 -18.84 18.48
C HIS A 85 16.26 -17.54 18.01
N LEU A 86 17.06 -16.54 17.60
CA LEU A 86 16.56 -15.25 17.10
C LEU A 86 15.67 -15.42 15.85
N ILE A 87 16.00 -16.36 14.96
CA ILE A 87 15.20 -16.66 13.78
C ILE A 87 13.78 -17.11 14.18
N VAL A 88 13.67 -17.96 15.18
CA VAL A 88 12.39 -18.58 15.61
C VAL A 88 11.64 -17.69 16.62
N SER A 89 12.36 -16.96 17.46
CA SER A 89 11.82 -16.10 18.51
C SER A 89 12.64 -14.82 18.57
N ALA A 90 12.22 -13.82 17.81
CA ALA A 90 12.95 -12.57 17.68
C ALA A 90 12.71 -11.62 18.86
N ASN A 91 11.62 -11.81 19.61
CA ASN A 91 11.25 -10.97 20.77
C ASN A 91 10.33 -11.72 21.74
N GLY A 92 9.99 -11.04 22.85
CA GLY A 92 9.08 -11.58 23.87
C GLY A 92 7.59 -11.53 23.49
N GLU A 93 7.22 -10.98 22.33
CA GLU A 93 5.85 -10.91 21.82
C GLU A 93 5.49 -12.14 20.97
N GLY A 94 6.45 -13.01 20.69
CA GLY A 94 6.26 -14.23 19.91
C GLY A 94 6.48 -14.04 18.40
N ASP A 95 7.03 -12.92 17.98
CA ASP A 95 7.38 -12.70 16.58
C ASP A 95 8.60 -13.52 16.18
N THR A 96 8.57 -14.08 14.97
CA THR A 96 9.75 -14.64 14.31
C THR A 96 10.54 -13.52 13.61
N LEU A 97 11.80 -13.76 13.31
CA LEU A 97 12.59 -12.81 12.52
C LEU A 97 11.98 -12.59 11.12
N ARG A 98 11.31 -13.60 10.57
CA ARG A 98 10.56 -13.46 9.31
C ARG A 98 9.40 -12.46 9.43
N ASP A 99 8.66 -12.49 10.54
CA ASP A 99 7.53 -11.58 10.76
C ASP A 99 8.02 -10.13 10.85
N ILE A 100 9.15 -9.92 11.51
CA ILE A 100 9.79 -8.62 11.60
C ILE A 100 10.24 -8.13 10.22
N VAL A 101 10.96 -8.97 9.47
CA VAL A 101 11.41 -8.61 8.09
C VAL A 101 10.22 -8.32 7.20
N HIS A 102 9.13 -9.07 7.30
CA HIS A 102 7.91 -8.80 6.54
C HIS A 102 7.32 -7.41 6.84
N ARG A 103 7.25 -7.05 8.12
CA ARG A 103 6.73 -5.73 8.53
C ARG A 103 7.68 -4.59 8.10
N LEU A 104 8.98 -4.79 8.21
CA LEU A 104 9.98 -3.83 7.72
C LEU A 104 9.87 -3.62 6.21
N ALA A 105 9.78 -4.71 5.43
CA ALA A 105 9.60 -4.66 3.99
C ALA A 105 8.30 -3.96 3.58
N PHE A 106 7.21 -4.19 4.34
CA PHE A 106 5.94 -3.51 4.10
C PHE A 106 6.04 -2.01 4.36
N ASP A 107 6.64 -1.61 5.48
CA ASP A 107 6.80 -0.20 5.84
C ASP A 107 7.75 0.51 4.87
N GLU A 108 8.83 -0.13 4.44
CA GLU A 108 9.76 0.40 3.44
C GLU A 108 9.06 0.60 2.10
N ALA A 109 8.31 -0.40 1.62
CA ALA A 109 7.55 -0.29 0.39
C ALA A 109 6.45 0.79 0.43
N LEU A 110 5.81 1.01 1.59
CA LEU A 110 4.74 1.98 1.76
C LEU A 110 5.25 3.40 2.02
N PHE A 111 6.30 3.54 2.83
CA PHE A 111 6.75 4.84 3.34
C PHE A 111 8.14 5.24 2.86
N GLY A 112 8.91 4.32 2.26
CA GLY A 112 10.34 4.51 2.01
C GLY A 112 11.16 4.61 3.31
N ASN A 113 10.58 4.15 4.43
CA ASN A 113 11.17 4.19 5.76
C ASN A 113 10.67 3.03 6.61
N ALA A 114 11.56 2.40 7.38
CA ALA A 114 11.17 1.39 8.37
C ALA A 114 12.01 1.53 9.65
N PHE A 115 11.50 1.05 10.77
CA PHE A 115 12.12 1.22 12.06
C PHE A 115 12.18 -0.11 12.84
N LEU A 116 13.39 -0.44 13.33
CA LEU A 116 13.64 -1.65 14.08
C LEU A 116 14.31 -1.31 15.40
N GLU A 117 13.63 -1.53 16.53
CA GLU A 117 14.20 -1.41 17.86
C GLU A 117 15.01 -2.65 18.19
N VAL A 118 16.17 -2.42 18.76
CA VAL A 118 17.12 -3.43 19.25
C VAL A 118 17.20 -3.32 20.76
N VAL A 119 16.99 -4.42 21.45
CA VAL A 119 17.01 -4.50 22.90
C VAL A 119 18.02 -5.56 23.34
N THR A 120 18.87 -5.20 24.30
CA THR A 120 19.85 -6.10 24.91
C THR A 120 20.08 -5.69 26.38
N ASP A 121 20.90 -6.41 27.10
CA ASP A 121 21.37 -6.03 28.45
C ASP A 121 22.82 -5.47 28.41
N ALA A 122 23.32 -5.01 29.55
CA ALA A 122 24.68 -4.47 29.66
C ALA A 122 25.76 -5.50 29.34
N GLU A 123 25.48 -6.77 29.56
CA GLU A 123 26.39 -7.90 29.31
C GLU A 123 26.27 -8.42 27.87
N HIS A 124 25.33 -7.89 27.06
CA HIS A 124 25.02 -8.38 25.71
C HIS A 124 24.69 -9.87 25.67
N SER A 125 24.00 -10.35 26.72
CA SER A 125 23.70 -11.78 26.89
C SER A 125 22.52 -12.25 26.03
N PHE A 126 21.67 -11.32 25.58
CA PHE A 126 20.53 -11.59 24.66
C PHE A 126 20.38 -10.46 23.63
N LEU A 127 19.64 -10.77 22.60
CA LEU A 127 19.21 -9.82 21.58
C LEU A 127 17.71 -10.02 21.32
N ALA A 128 16.93 -8.94 21.39
CA ALA A 128 15.56 -8.93 20.96
C ALA A 128 15.30 -7.79 19.95
N LEU A 129 14.47 -8.07 18.95
CA LEU A 129 14.17 -7.17 17.85
C LEU A 129 12.67 -6.88 17.82
N TYR A 130 12.30 -5.59 17.74
CA TYR A 130 10.91 -5.14 17.68
C TYR A 130 10.72 -4.21 16.50
N HIS A 131 9.79 -4.54 15.62
CA HIS A 131 9.37 -3.64 14.57
C HIS A 131 8.47 -2.53 15.14
N HIS A 132 8.68 -1.30 14.71
CA HIS A 132 7.78 -0.18 14.98
C HIS A 132 7.11 0.30 13.70
N ASP A 133 5.79 0.42 13.75
CA ASP A 133 4.97 1.04 12.69
C ASP A 133 5.56 2.42 12.33
N ALA A 134 6.06 2.56 11.11
CA ALA A 134 6.75 3.77 10.67
C ALA A 134 5.88 5.02 10.78
N SER A 135 4.55 4.89 10.68
CA SER A 135 3.63 6.02 10.84
C SER A 135 3.68 6.63 12.25
N LYS A 136 4.14 5.86 13.24
CA LYS A 136 4.28 6.29 14.65
C LYS A 136 5.66 6.85 14.99
N CYS A 137 6.63 6.75 14.09
CA CYS A 137 8.01 7.15 14.30
C CYS A 137 8.28 8.52 13.71
N ARG A 138 9.07 9.36 14.40
CA ARG A 138 9.57 10.63 13.86
C ARG A 138 11.02 10.84 14.27
N VAL A 139 11.79 11.38 13.34
CA VAL A 139 13.18 11.80 13.61
C VAL A 139 13.17 13.03 14.51
N ALA A 140 13.84 12.97 15.64
CA ALA A 140 13.98 14.09 16.55
C ALA A 140 14.77 15.25 15.92
N ARG A 141 14.62 16.46 16.45
CA ARG A 141 15.33 17.65 15.95
C ARG A 141 16.85 17.55 16.08
N ASP A 142 17.34 16.81 17.05
CA ASP A 142 18.77 16.52 17.20
C ASP A 142 19.33 15.58 16.12
N SER A 143 18.45 14.89 15.38
CA SER A 143 18.78 13.85 14.39
C SER A 143 19.56 12.66 14.97
N GLU A 144 19.54 12.50 16.29
CA GLU A 144 20.21 11.42 17.02
C GLU A 144 19.24 10.45 17.68
N HIS A 145 17.93 10.82 17.71
CA HIS A 145 16.88 10.03 18.32
C HIS A 145 15.68 9.86 17.38
N ILE A 146 14.92 8.80 17.62
CA ILE A 146 13.58 8.61 17.06
C ILE A 146 12.57 8.73 18.17
N ILE A 147 11.56 9.58 17.94
CA ILE A 147 10.44 9.76 18.87
C ILE A 147 9.28 8.91 18.38
N LEU A 148 8.81 8.04 19.27
CA LEU A 148 7.66 7.16 19.06
C LEU A 148 6.43 7.77 19.73
N HIS A 149 5.34 7.93 18.98
CA HIS A 149 4.08 8.41 19.52
C HIS A 149 2.88 7.79 18.78
N HIS A 150 1.86 7.40 19.54
CA HIS A 150 0.71 6.67 18.99
C HIS A 150 -0.20 7.51 18.09
N ASN A 151 -0.22 8.84 18.29
CA ASN A 151 -1.10 9.75 17.53
C ASN A 151 -0.45 11.13 17.30
N TRP A 152 0.10 11.33 16.11
CA TRP A 152 0.77 12.59 15.75
C TRP A 152 -0.17 13.76 15.49
N SER A 153 -1.47 13.53 15.27
CA SER A 153 -2.45 14.62 15.16
C SER A 153 -2.78 15.26 16.51
N ALA A 154 -2.53 14.54 17.61
CA ALA A 154 -2.74 14.99 18.99
C ALA A 154 -1.49 14.66 19.83
N PHE A 155 -0.33 15.18 19.39
CA PHE A 155 0.94 14.90 20.05
C PHE A 155 0.98 15.42 21.49
N ASN A 156 1.32 14.53 22.41
CA ASN A 156 1.61 14.83 23.81
C ASN A 156 3.00 14.26 24.19
N SER A 157 3.85 15.13 24.69
CA SER A 157 5.21 14.73 25.04
C SER A 157 5.33 13.78 26.23
N SER A 158 4.30 13.71 27.09
CA SER A 158 4.28 12.76 28.22
C SER A 158 4.11 11.31 27.77
N ASP A 159 3.49 11.10 26.61
CA ASP A 159 3.20 9.77 26.07
C ASP A 159 4.19 9.34 24.98
N ALA A 160 5.17 10.22 24.71
CA ALA A 160 6.19 9.99 23.70
C ALA A 160 7.38 9.24 24.30
N ARG A 161 7.86 8.24 23.57
CA ARG A 161 9.07 7.50 23.90
C ARG A 161 10.19 7.91 22.94
N SER A 162 11.37 8.18 23.46
CA SER A 162 12.55 8.52 22.67
C SER A 162 13.55 7.35 22.70
N LEU A 163 14.09 6.99 21.55
CA LEU A 163 15.11 5.96 21.40
C LEU A 163 16.30 6.53 20.61
N PRO A 164 17.55 6.26 21.03
CA PRO A 164 18.72 6.69 20.31
C PRO A 164 18.87 5.94 18.98
N LEU A 165 19.36 6.62 17.97
CA LEU A 165 19.68 6.00 16.69
C LEU A 165 20.94 5.13 16.81
N PHE A 166 20.85 3.92 16.23
CA PHE A 166 21.99 3.03 16.08
C PHE A 166 23.19 3.76 15.41
N PRO A 167 24.43 3.58 15.88
CA PRO A 167 24.91 2.55 16.81
C PRO A 167 24.94 2.95 18.30
N ARG A 168 24.29 4.03 18.71
CA ARG A 168 24.20 4.41 20.12
C ARG A 168 23.18 3.55 20.84
N PHE A 169 23.53 3.12 22.07
CA PHE A 169 22.62 2.45 22.99
C PHE A 169 22.45 3.33 24.23
N GLU A 170 21.23 3.39 24.73
CA GLU A 170 20.91 4.06 25.98
C GLU A 170 20.23 3.10 26.95
N GLU A 171 20.64 3.17 28.21
CA GLU A 171 20.04 2.38 29.27
C GLU A 171 18.65 2.94 29.60
N GLN A 172 17.67 2.06 29.64
CA GLN A 172 16.32 2.38 30.03
C GLN A 172 16.10 2.09 31.54
N THR A 173 14.98 2.58 32.06
CA THR A 173 14.60 2.40 33.48
C THR A 173 14.43 0.93 33.90
N ASP A 174 14.27 0.03 32.95
CA ASP A 174 14.17 -1.41 33.15
C ASP A 174 15.55 -2.13 33.13
N GLY A 175 16.65 -1.38 33.01
CA GLY A 175 18.00 -1.89 32.95
C GLY A 175 18.38 -2.47 31.57
N THR A 176 17.54 -2.36 30.57
CA THR A 176 17.87 -2.78 29.20
C THR A 176 18.58 -1.66 28.45
N LEU A 177 19.49 -2.04 27.56
CA LEU A 177 20.09 -1.16 26.56
C LEU A 177 19.25 -1.20 25.29
N ARG A 178 18.90 -0.03 24.77
CA ARG A 178 18.07 0.06 23.58
C ARG A 178 18.63 1.02 22.56
N THR A 179 18.39 0.69 21.30
CA THR A 179 18.68 1.54 20.14
C THR A 179 17.63 1.28 19.07
N ILE A 180 17.54 2.16 18.06
CA ILE A 180 16.64 1.97 16.93
C ILE A 180 17.38 2.15 15.62
N LEU A 181 17.21 1.19 14.73
CA LEU A 181 17.65 1.28 13.33
C LEU A 181 16.59 2.03 12.55
N HIS A 182 17.01 2.96 11.71
CA HIS A 182 16.17 3.64 10.73
C HIS A 182 16.61 3.26 9.33
N TYR A 183 15.83 2.43 8.68
CA TYR A 183 15.93 2.14 7.24
C TYR A 183 15.29 3.27 6.47
N LYS A 184 15.93 3.77 5.46
CA LYS A 184 15.38 4.82 4.61
C LYS A 184 15.95 4.75 3.19
N ASP A 185 15.07 4.89 2.21
CA ASP A 185 15.46 5.04 0.83
C ASP A 185 16.13 6.39 0.60
N TYR A 186 17.22 6.37 -0.17
CA TYR A 186 17.89 7.61 -0.53
C TYR A 186 17.09 8.36 -1.57
N GLU A 187 16.74 9.60 -1.25
CA GLU A 187 16.13 10.53 -2.18
C GLU A 187 16.86 11.88 -2.08
N PRO A 188 17.35 12.45 -3.20
CA PRO A 188 17.95 13.78 -3.22
C PRO A 188 17.02 14.81 -2.57
N MET A 189 17.59 15.78 -1.83
CA MET A 189 16.90 16.83 -1.08
C MET A 189 16.17 16.38 0.20
N PHE A 190 15.97 15.06 0.43
CA PHE A 190 15.34 14.53 1.64
C PHE A 190 16.42 14.01 2.60
N GLN A 191 16.63 14.72 3.71
CA GLN A 191 17.71 14.40 4.64
C GLN A 191 17.27 13.46 5.76
N HIS A 192 16.08 13.68 6.33
CA HIS A 192 15.64 13.03 7.56
C HIS A 192 14.83 11.77 7.28
N TYR A 193 14.07 11.74 6.20
CA TYR A 193 13.25 10.61 5.78
C TYR A 193 13.59 10.16 4.38
N GLY A 194 13.39 8.89 4.10
CA GLY A 194 13.33 8.36 2.74
C GLY A 194 11.99 8.68 2.08
N VAL A 195 11.91 8.44 0.79
CA VAL A 195 10.69 8.62 -0.01
C VAL A 195 10.34 7.31 -0.68
N ALA A 196 9.09 6.88 -0.53
CA ALA A 196 8.62 5.65 -1.18
C ALA A 196 8.74 5.75 -2.70
N GLY A 197 9.34 4.74 -3.33
CA GLY A 197 9.61 4.76 -4.77
C GLY A 197 8.38 4.96 -5.65
N TYR A 198 7.19 4.54 -5.18
CA TYR A 198 5.93 4.72 -5.90
C TYR A 198 5.32 6.12 -5.78
N LEU A 199 5.91 7.02 -5.00
CA LEU A 199 5.30 8.34 -4.73
C LEU A 199 5.01 9.13 -6.02
N ALA A 200 5.80 8.90 -7.08
CA ALA A 200 5.54 9.47 -8.40
C ALA A 200 4.17 9.05 -9.01
N ALA A 201 3.60 7.93 -8.57
CA ALA A 201 2.31 7.41 -9.02
C ALA A 201 1.22 7.49 -7.93
N VAL A 202 1.39 8.30 -6.91
CA VAL A 202 0.38 8.43 -5.83
C VAL A 202 -0.96 8.93 -6.38
N ASP A 203 -0.93 9.79 -7.37
CA ASP A 203 -2.15 10.26 -8.05
C ASP A 203 -2.86 9.12 -8.80
N ALA A 204 -2.13 8.16 -9.35
CA ALA A 204 -2.72 6.98 -9.98
C ALA A 204 -3.51 6.13 -8.96
N ALA A 205 -2.99 5.94 -7.73
CA ALA A 205 -3.74 5.28 -6.66
C ALA A 205 -5.04 6.03 -6.30
N ALA A 206 -4.98 7.37 -6.31
CA ALA A 206 -6.15 8.21 -6.09
C ALA A 206 -7.16 8.15 -7.24
N ILE A 207 -6.69 8.11 -8.48
CA ILE A 207 -7.54 7.99 -9.68
C ILE A 207 -8.29 6.65 -9.64
N ALA A 208 -7.61 5.54 -9.38
CA ALA A 208 -8.23 4.23 -9.24
C ALA A 208 -9.38 4.26 -8.21
N TYR A 209 -9.12 4.78 -7.01
CA TYR A 209 -10.14 4.92 -5.98
C TYR A 209 -11.31 5.83 -6.37
N LYS A 210 -11.04 6.98 -7.01
CA LYS A 210 -12.09 7.92 -7.44
C LYS A 210 -12.95 7.32 -8.55
N THR A 211 -12.36 6.54 -9.44
CA THR A 211 -13.07 5.80 -10.49
C THR A 211 -14.02 4.78 -9.88
N ASP A 212 -13.59 4.02 -8.88
CA ASP A 212 -14.45 3.07 -8.16
C ASP A 212 -15.60 3.78 -7.45
N LYS A 213 -15.32 4.88 -6.76
CA LYS A 213 -16.36 5.70 -6.11
C LYS A 213 -17.37 6.25 -7.11
N TRP A 214 -16.90 6.70 -8.26
CA TRP A 214 -17.78 7.19 -9.30
C TRP A 214 -18.70 6.07 -9.85
N ASN A 215 -18.16 4.87 -10.06
CA ASN A 215 -18.93 3.71 -10.46
C ASN A 215 -19.99 3.33 -9.41
N ILE A 216 -19.63 3.31 -8.14
CA ILE A 216 -20.56 3.07 -7.02
C ILE A 216 -21.67 4.12 -7.02
N SER A 217 -21.33 5.40 -7.13
CA SER A 217 -22.32 6.48 -7.18
C SER A 217 -23.29 6.34 -8.37
N ARG A 218 -22.80 5.90 -9.53
CA ARG A 218 -23.67 5.61 -10.67
C ARG A 218 -24.63 4.44 -10.41
N LEU A 219 -24.14 3.37 -9.76
CA LEU A 219 -24.98 2.23 -9.40
C LEU A 219 -26.05 2.64 -8.38
N ASP A 220 -25.66 3.40 -7.34
CA ASP A 220 -26.57 3.88 -6.30
C ASP A 220 -27.65 4.80 -6.86
N ASN A 221 -27.32 5.58 -7.90
CA ASN A 221 -28.26 6.46 -8.59
C ASN A 221 -29.05 5.76 -9.72
N ALA A 222 -29.03 4.41 -9.77
CA ALA A 222 -29.72 3.61 -10.78
C ALA A 222 -29.43 4.09 -12.22
N PHE A 223 -28.17 4.47 -12.49
CA PHE A 223 -27.72 5.05 -13.77
C PHE A 223 -28.43 6.37 -14.18
N GLN A 224 -29.03 7.07 -13.21
CA GLN A 224 -29.66 8.36 -13.50
C GLN A 224 -28.59 9.37 -13.92
N LEU A 225 -28.77 9.88 -15.12
CA LEU A 225 -27.92 10.90 -15.70
C LEU A 225 -28.07 12.21 -14.92
N SER A 226 -26.95 12.83 -14.57
CA SER A 226 -26.94 14.22 -14.10
C SER A 226 -27.55 15.12 -15.18
N GLY A 227 -28.38 16.05 -14.79
CA GLY A 227 -29.06 16.89 -15.75
C GLY A 227 -29.61 18.17 -15.13
N VAL A 228 -30.20 18.99 -15.98
CA VAL A 228 -30.92 20.19 -15.56
C VAL A 228 -32.42 19.91 -15.72
N MET A 229 -33.14 19.97 -14.58
CA MET A 229 -34.60 19.93 -14.58
C MET A 229 -35.14 21.37 -14.67
N MET A 230 -35.66 21.71 -15.81
CA MET A 230 -36.38 22.98 -15.99
C MET A 230 -37.87 22.78 -15.66
N LEU A 231 -38.36 23.52 -14.69
CA LEU A 231 -39.77 23.53 -14.30
C LEU A 231 -40.40 24.87 -14.67
N ASP A 232 -41.43 24.82 -15.50
CA ASP A 232 -42.25 25.99 -15.81
C ASP A 232 -43.46 25.98 -14.87
N SER A 233 -43.56 26.96 -14.01
CA SER A 233 -44.68 27.09 -13.07
C SER A 233 -45.11 28.53 -12.93
N VAL A 234 -46.42 28.74 -12.71
CA VAL A 234 -46.94 30.04 -12.28
C VAL A 234 -46.71 30.09 -10.79
N VAL A 235 -45.87 31.01 -10.35
CA VAL A 235 -45.52 31.18 -8.94
C VAL A 235 -45.99 32.54 -8.49
N ASP A 236 -46.91 32.55 -7.57
CA ASP A 236 -47.49 33.80 -7.05
C ASP A 236 -46.63 34.53 -6.00
N SER A 237 -45.61 33.85 -5.49
CA SER A 237 -44.71 34.43 -4.50
C SER A 237 -43.33 33.72 -4.45
N GLU A 238 -42.31 34.47 -4.01
CA GLU A 238 -40.95 33.95 -3.79
C GLU A 238 -40.91 32.77 -2.76
N ALA A 239 -41.77 32.81 -1.75
CA ALA A 239 -41.91 31.74 -0.77
C ALA A 239 -42.49 30.46 -1.36
N GLU A 240 -43.29 30.53 -2.40
CA GLU A 240 -43.85 29.37 -3.12
C GLU A 240 -42.81 28.77 -4.07
N ALA A 241 -42.00 29.60 -4.71
CA ALA A 241 -40.86 29.20 -5.51
C ALA A 241 -39.86 28.41 -4.66
N ASP A 242 -39.48 28.94 -3.52
CA ASP A 242 -38.59 28.25 -2.58
C ASP A 242 -39.17 26.93 -2.06
N ARG A 243 -40.48 26.84 -1.87
CA ARG A 243 -41.14 25.61 -1.44
C ARG A 243 -41.12 24.56 -2.50
N ILE A 244 -41.34 24.89 -3.76
CA ILE A 244 -41.31 23.98 -4.90
C ILE A 244 -39.88 23.46 -5.10
N VAL A 245 -38.89 24.35 -5.04
CA VAL A 245 -37.48 23.96 -5.14
C VAL A 245 -37.07 23.01 -4.00
N ARG A 246 -37.42 23.31 -2.74
CA ARG A 246 -37.14 22.44 -1.59
C ARG A 246 -37.84 21.08 -1.71
N MET A 247 -39.10 21.03 -2.13
CA MET A 247 -39.82 19.77 -2.33
C MET A 247 -39.19 18.93 -3.45
N ALA A 248 -38.67 19.58 -4.50
CA ALA A 248 -37.90 18.90 -5.54
C ALA A 248 -36.57 18.41 -5.01
N GLU A 249 -35.84 19.26 -4.29
CA GLU A 249 -34.57 18.87 -3.62
C GLU A 249 -34.78 17.73 -2.64
N GLU A 250 -35.79 17.75 -1.77
CA GLU A 250 -36.09 16.68 -0.80
C GLU A 250 -36.45 15.36 -1.50
N LYS A 251 -37.16 15.42 -2.62
CA LYS A 251 -37.59 14.24 -3.36
C LYS A 251 -36.44 13.59 -4.15
N PHE A 252 -35.44 14.37 -4.53
CA PHE A 252 -34.30 13.94 -5.33
C PHE A 252 -32.96 14.00 -4.59
N ALA A 253 -32.89 14.67 -3.42
CA ALA A 253 -31.66 14.85 -2.62
C ALA A 253 -31.21 13.61 -1.85
N GLY A 254 -31.97 12.51 -1.88
CA GLY A 254 -31.52 11.23 -1.32
C GLY A 254 -30.45 10.54 -2.15
N ASN A 255 -30.16 11.04 -3.36
CA ASN A 255 -29.24 10.44 -4.30
C ASN A 255 -28.17 11.45 -4.75
N PRO A 256 -26.90 11.13 -4.75
CA PRO A 256 -25.80 12.03 -5.11
C PRO A 256 -25.68 12.36 -6.63
N GLY A 257 -26.68 12.09 -7.44
CA GLY A 257 -26.79 12.59 -8.81
C GLY A 257 -27.21 14.06 -8.79
N GLN A 258 -26.29 14.95 -9.15
CA GLN A 258 -26.58 16.38 -9.17
C GLN A 258 -27.59 16.72 -10.26
N VAL A 259 -28.82 17.00 -9.88
CA VAL A 259 -29.82 17.59 -10.75
C VAL A 259 -29.95 19.06 -10.39
N LEU A 260 -29.65 19.94 -11.33
CA LEU A 260 -29.89 21.38 -11.17
C LEU A 260 -31.38 21.68 -11.46
N PHE A 261 -32.08 22.19 -10.48
CA PHE A 261 -33.45 22.65 -10.66
C PHE A 261 -33.47 24.12 -11.06
N VAL A 262 -34.13 24.42 -12.18
CA VAL A 262 -34.32 25.78 -12.65
C VAL A 262 -35.84 26.01 -12.76
N LEU A 263 -36.37 26.91 -11.93
CA LEU A 263 -37.77 27.33 -11.98
C LEU A 263 -37.87 28.55 -12.91
N ARG A 264 -38.80 28.52 -13.87
CA ARG A 264 -39.07 29.62 -14.77
C ARG A 264 -40.55 30.02 -14.70
N ASP A 265 -40.81 31.31 -14.88
CA ASP A 265 -42.17 31.79 -15.04
C ASP A 265 -42.81 31.23 -16.32
N LYS A 266 -44.01 30.75 -16.19
CA LYS A 266 -44.78 30.20 -17.28
C LYS A 266 -45.18 31.33 -18.22
N ALA A 267 -44.47 31.46 -19.36
CA ALA A 267 -44.76 32.51 -20.33
C ALA A 267 -45.94 32.14 -21.26
N GLU A 268 -45.92 31.03 -21.96
CA GLU A 268 -46.99 30.43 -22.76
C GLU A 268 -46.73 28.96 -22.98
N GLY A 269 -47.63 28.09 -22.43
CA GLY A 269 -47.48 26.63 -22.51
C GLY A 269 -46.54 26.04 -21.41
N ASP A 270 -46.68 24.75 -21.16
CA ASP A 270 -45.81 23.99 -20.23
C ASP A 270 -44.63 23.44 -21.02
N ASN A 271 -43.44 23.99 -20.79
CA ASN A 271 -42.17 23.56 -21.38
C ASN A 271 -41.23 22.97 -20.33
N SER A 272 -41.76 22.39 -19.25
CA SER A 272 -40.97 21.67 -18.27
C SER A 272 -40.23 20.52 -18.95
N ARG A 273 -38.92 20.47 -18.77
CA ARG A 273 -38.06 19.43 -19.40
C ARG A 273 -36.85 19.10 -18.61
N PHE A 274 -36.44 17.87 -18.71
CA PHE A 274 -35.16 17.41 -18.24
C PHE A 274 -34.13 17.47 -19.36
N ILE A 275 -33.00 18.11 -19.12
CA ILE A 275 -31.88 18.19 -20.07
C ILE A 275 -30.75 17.37 -19.46
N PRO A 276 -30.51 16.14 -19.98
CA PRO A 276 -29.39 15.33 -19.48
C PRO A 276 -28.06 15.98 -19.86
N ILE A 277 -27.10 16.01 -18.92
CA ILE A 277 -25.74 16.36 -19.21
C ILE A 277 -25.01 15.07 -19.58
N ASN A 278 -24.60 14.95 -20.82
CA ASN A 278 -23.78 13.80 -21.24
C ASN A 278 -22.46 13.83 -20.50
N THR A 279 -22.28 12.86 -19.63
CA THR A 279 -21.00 12.57 -18.99
C THR A 279 -20.19 11.62 -19.87
N ALA A 280 -18.86 11.60 -19.67
CA ALA A 280 -17.94 10.73 -20.37
C ALA A 280 -18.44 9.28 -20.53
N THR A 281 -18.10 8.65 -21.64
CA THR A 281 -18.49 7.28 -21.95
C THR A 281 -17.88 6.29 -20.97
N ASP A 282 -18.56 5.17 -20.69
CA ASP A 282 -18.10 4.14 -19.75
C ASP A 282 -16.71 3.58 -20.11
N GLY A 283 -16.37 3.57 -21.40
CA GLY A 283 -15.05 3.13 -21.88
C GLY A 283 -13.89 3.99 -21.38
N ASP A 284 -14.09 5.29 -21.22
CA ASP A 284 -13.05 6.23 -20.79
C ASP A 284 -12.64 5.97 -19.32
N TRP A 285 -13.60 5.67 -18.47
CA TRP A 285 -13.35 5.38 -17.06
C TRP A 285 -12.65 4.03 -16.85
N HIS A 286 -13.01 3.01 -17.62
CA HIS A 286 -12.32 1.72 -17.58
C HIS A 286 -10.87 1.84 -18.06
N THR A 287 -10.64 2.58 -19.14
CA THR A 287 -9.31 2.85 -19.66
C THR A 287 -8.47 3.61 -18.64
N LEU A 288 -9.04 4.65 -18.01
CA LEU A 288 -8.36 5.44 -16.97
C LEU A 288 -7.98 4.59 -15.76
N HIS A 289 -8.90 3.73 -15.29
CA HIS A 289 -8.64 2.81 -14.19
C HIS A 289 -7.49 1.84 -14.53
N THR A 290 -7.55 1.20 -15.70
CA THR A 290 -6.52 0.28 -16.16
C THR A 290 -5.16 0.96 -16.33
N GLN A 291 -5.13 2.20 -16.80
CA GLN A 291 -3.90 2.98 -16.92
C GLN A 291 -3.34 3.32 -15.53
N ALA A 292 -4.18 3.73 -14.60
CA ALA A 292 -3.77 4.00 -13.22
C ALA A 292 -3.16 2.76 -12.53
N GLU A 293 -3.73 1.57 -12.75
CA GLU A 293 -3.13 0.32 -12.27
C GLU A 293 -1.76 0.03 -12.92
N ASN A 294 -1.61 0.29 -14.21
CA ASN A 294 -0.32 0.14 -14.91
C ASN A 294 0.74 1.08 -14.33
N ASP A 295 0.39 2.33 -14.12
CA ASP A 295 1.30 3.34 -13.57
C ASP A 295 1.77 2.95 -12.16
N LEU A 296 0.88 2.40 -11.34
CA LEU A 296 1.23 1.86 -10.01
C LEU A 296 2.22 0.69 -10.11
N ILE A 297 2.00 -0.26 -11.01
CA ILE A 297 2.90 -1.40 -11.20
C ILE A 297 4.29 -0.95 -11.62
N ILE A 298 4.35 -0.01 -12.58
CA ILE A 298 5.62 0.57 -13.06
C ILE A 298 6.34 1.30 -11.93
N ALA A 299 5.62 2.15 -11.17
CA ALA A 299 6.21 2.93 -10.09
C ALA A 299 6.70 2.07 -8.91
N HIS A 300 6.06 0.92 -8.66
CA HIS A 300 6.55 -0.05 -7.70
C HIS A 300 7.69 -0.94 -8.22
N SER A 301 8.11 -0.78 -9.47
CA SER A 301 9.05 -1.70 -10.13
C SER A 301 8.63 -3.17 -9.99
N TRP A 302 7.33 -3.43 -10.18
CA TRP A 302 6.74 -4.73 -9.89
C TRP A 302 6.13 -5.38 -11.14
N PHE A 303 5.63 -6.61 -11.02
CA PHE A 303 5.09 -7.41 -12.13
C PHE A 303 3.63 -7.77 -11.90
N ARG A 304 2.79 -7.60 -12.95
CA ARG A 304 1.35 -7.88 -12.88
C ARG A 304 1.04 -9.32 -12.48
N SER A 305 1.75 -10.27 -13.07
CA SER A 305 1.51 -11.69 -12.84
C SER A 305 1.78 -12.12 -11.40
N LEU A 306 2.76 -11.49 -10.73
CA LEU A 306 3.11 -11.78 -9.35
C LEU A 306 2.08 -11.26 -8.35
N SER A 307 1.26 -10.28 -8.73
CA SER A 307 0.15 -9.75 -7.93
C SER A 307 -1.23 -10.27 -8.36
N GLY A 308 -1.29 -11.17 -9.34
CA GLY A 308 -2.57 -11.69 -9.82
C GLY A 308 -3.45 -10.65 -10.51
N LEU A 309 -2.85 -9.57 -11.01
CA LEU A 309 -3.55 -8.46 -11.71
C LEU A 309 -3.60 -8.67 -13.22
N ASP A 310 -3.25 -9.84 -13.73
CA ASP A 310 -3.24 -10.14 -15.17
C ASP A 310 -4.61 -10.70 -15.59
N TYR A 311 -5.39 -9.88 -16.33
CA TYR A 311 -6.73 -10.23 -16.78
C TYR A 311 -6.80 -10.80 -18.20
N SER A 312 -5.72 -10.70 -18.99
CA SER A 312 -5.81 -10.81 -20.46
C SER A 312 -5.27 -12.08 -21.09
N SER A 313 -4.52 -12.89 -20.39
CA SER A 313 -3.92 -14.09 -20.96
C SER A 313 -3.96 -15.24 -19.97
N GLY A 314 -4.34 -16.42 -20.44
CA GLY A 314 -4.36 -17.63 -19.63
C GLY A 314 -3.08 -17.75 -18.79
N PHE A 315 -3.21 -18.23 -17.57
CA PHE A 315 -2.11 -18.45 -16.63
C PHE A 315 -1.05 -19.34 -17.28
N SER A 316 0.04 -18.72 -17.77
CA SER A 316 1.24 -19.48 -18.16
C SER A 316 2.16 -19.51 -16.94
N SER A 317 2.32 -20.70 -16.35
CA SER A 317 3.26 -20.92 -15.25
C SER A 317 4.69 -20.54 -15.64
N GLU A 318 5.04 -20.67 -16.91
CA GLU A 318 6.34 -20.32 -17.47
C GLU A 318 6.61 -18.82 -17.44
N ARG A 319 5.59 -18.00 -17.80
CA ARG A 319 5.67 -16.53 -17.71
C ARG A 319 5.83 -16.05 -16.26
N ILE A 320 5.03 -16.62 -15.35
CA ILE A 320 5.10 -16.27 -13.91
C ILE A 320 6.50 -16.58 -13.35
N LEU A 321 7.07 -17.72 -13.72
CA LEU A 321 8.43 -18.08 -13.30
C LEU A 321 9.49 -17.12 -13.85
N HIS A 322 9.36 -16.75 -15.12
CA HIS A 322 10.30 -15.81 -15.75
C HIS A 322 10.23 -14.41 -15.13
N GLU A 323 9.02 -13.89 -14.92
CA GLU A 323 8.81 -12.62 -14.23
C GLU A 323 9.29 -12.69 -12.77
N TYR A 324 9.10 -13.83 -12.09
CA TYR A 324 9.65 -14.04 -10.75
C TYR A 324 11.19 -14.02 -10.73
N GLU A 325 11.86 -14.69 -11.68
CA GLU A 325 13.31 -14.66 -11.77
C GLU A 325 13.87 -13.26 -11.99
N VAL A 326 13.21 -12.46 -12.83
CA VAL A 326 13.58 -11.06 -13.01
C VAL A 326 13.34 -10.28 -11.73
N ALA A 327 12.15 -10.39 -11.11
CA ALA A 327 11.83 -9.72 -9.85
C ALA A 327 12.81 -10.12 -8.74
N LEU A 328 13.18 -11.40 -8.65
CA LEU A 328 14.11 -11.90 -7.65
C LEU A 328 15.45 -11.18 -7.73
N ASN A 329 16.01 -11.06 -8.93
CA ASN A 329 17.33 -10.48 -9.11
C ASN A 329 17.35 -8.93 -9.11
N THR A 330 16.25 -8.29 -9.51
CA THR A 330 16.23 -6.83 -9.67
C THR A 330 15.57 -6.08 -8.52
N VAL A 331 14.70 -6.73 -7.75
CA VAL A 331 13.94 -6.10 -6.66
C VAL A 331 14.15 -6.86 -5.36
N ILE A 332 13.83 -8.17 -5.34
CA ILE A 332 13.73 -8.91 -4.08
C ILE A 332 15.09 -9.05 -3.37
N LEU A 333 16.11 -9.54 -4.07
CA LEU A 333 17.44 -9.73 -3.47
C LEU A 333 18.10 -8.42 -3.02
N PRO A 334 18.05 -7.30 -3.80
CA PRO A 334 18.53 -6.01 -3.35
C PRO A 334 17.82 -5.50 -2.08
N GLU A 335 16.49 -5.57 -2.03
CA GLU A 335 15.72 -5.14 -0.86
C GLU A 335 15.96 -6.07 0.35
N GLN A 336 16.10 -7.39 0.15
CA GLN A 336 16.51 -8.33 1.21
C GLN A 336 17.87 -7.96 1.80
N GLU A 337 18.86 -7.64 0.97
CA GLU A 337 20.20 -7.26 1.44
C GLU A 337 20.16 -5.92 2.20
N GLN A 338 19.37 -4.96 1.72
CA GLN A 338 19.17 -3.68 2.41
C GLN A 338 18.60 -3.88 3.83
N LEU A 339 17.65 -4.80 4.01
CA LEU A 339 17.06 -5.10 5.31
C LEU A 339 17.98 -5.97 6.19
N LEU A 340 18.64 -6.98 5.62
CA LEU A 340 19.44 -7.93 6.40
C LEU A 340 20.81 -7.39 6.81
N SER A 341 21.44 -6.56 5.96
CA SER A 341 22.79 -6.08 6.26
C SER A 341 22.89 -5.34 7.62
N PRO A 342 21.96 -4.43 7.99
CA PRO A 342 21.97 -3.82 9.32
C PRO A 342 21.65 -4.82 10.43
N ILE A 343 20.77 -5.80 10.21
CA ILE A 343 20.44 -6.84 11.20
C ILE A 343 21.68 -7.71 11.48
N ARG A 344 22.43 -8.13 10.46
CA ARG A 344 23.67 -8.87 10.62
C ARG A 344 24.68 -8.09 11.46
N LYS A 345 24.86 -6.79 11.19
CA LYS A 345 25.75 -5.92 11.97
C LYS A 345 25.33 -5.82 13.44
N VAL A 346 24.02 -5.76 13.72
CA VAL A 346 23.51 -5.76 15.09
C VAL A 346 23.82 -7.08 15.78
N ILE A 347 23.59 -8.21 15.12
CA ILE A 347 23.89 -9.54 15.66
C ILE A 347 25.39 -9.66 15.97
N GLU A 348 26.25 -9.26 15.05
CA GLU A 348 27.71 -9.27 15.25
C GLU A 348 28.13 -8.36 16.41
N LEU A 349 27.59 -7.14 16.50
CA LEU A 349 27.94 -6.18 17.53
C LEU A 349 27.47 -6.61 18.93
N VAL A 350 26.23 -7.12 19.01
CA VAL A 350 25.58 -7.43 20.29
C VAL A 350 25.94 -8.83 20.77
N LEU A 351 25.84 -9.83 19.91
CA LEU A 351 26.07 -11.24 20.32
C LEU A 351 27.51 -11.72 20.07
N GLY A 352 28.33 -10.92 19.36
CA GLY A 352 29.71 -11.33 19.03
C GLY A 352 29.78 -12.56 18.11
N VAL A 353 28.72 -12.84 17.35
CA VAL A 353 28.58 -14.01 16.49
C VAL A 353 28.57 -13.56 15.03
N ASP A 354 29.31 -14.24 14.17
CA ASP A 354 29.23 -14.01 12.72
C ASP A 354 27.82 -14.35 12.22
N ALA A 355 27.19 -13.40 11.56
CA ALA A 355 25.88 -13.53 10.97
C ALA A 355 25.89 -13.35 9.44
N SER A 356 27.08 -13.40 8.82
CA SER A 356 27.23 -13.18 7.36
C SER A 356 26.46 -14.19 6.53
N SER A 357 26.26 -15.41 7.06
CA SER A 357 25.51 -16.50 6.44
C SER A 357 23.97 -16.46 6.70
N LEU A 358 23.47 -15.42 7.36
CA LEU A 358 22.02 -15.24 7.56
C LEU A 358 21.37 -14.84 6.23
N GLU A 359 20.49 -15.70 5.73
CA GLU A 359 19.83 -15.53 4.42
C GLU A 359 18.33 -15.77 4.49
N ILE A 360 17.58 -15.15 3.59
CA ILE A 360 16.16 -15.39 3.40
C ILE A 360 15.97 -16.49 2.35
N VAL A 361 15.13 -17.47 2.68
CA VAL A 361 14.83 -18.59 1.78
C VAL A 361 13.81 -18.14 0.73
N ASN A 362 14.26 -18.03 -0.51
CA ASN A 362 13.40 -17.71 -1.65
C ASN A 362 12.89 -18.97 -2.34
N ARG A 363 11.58 -18.98 -2.66
CA ARG A 363 10.96 -20.07 -3.44
C ARG A 363 10.05 -19.47 -4.50
N PRO A 364 10.14 -19.96 -5.75
CA PRO A 364 9.26 -19.50 -6.80
C PRO A 364 7.79 -19.81 -6.47
N PRO A 365 6.84 -18.98 -6.95
CA PRO A 365 5.40 -19.15 -6.67
C PRO A 365 4.81 -20.38 -7.33
N THR A 366 5.44 -20.87 -8.39
CA THR A 366 5.08 -22.11 -9.09
C THR A 366 6.30 -23.00 -9.24
N ARG A 367 6.11 -24.30 -9.34
CA ARG A 367 7.21 -25.22 -9.59
C ARG A 367 7.36 -25.42 -11.10
N SER A 368 8.50 -25.03 -11.65
CA SER A 368 8.90 -25.55 -12.96
C SER A 368 9.55 -26.91 -12.75
N LYS A 369 9.03 -27.92 -13.44
CA LYS A 369 9.74 -29.21 -13.51
C LYS A 369 10.79 -29.07 -14.60
N PRO A 370 12.08 -29.27 -14.28
CA PRO A 370 13.13 -29.21 -15.31
C PRO A 370 12.79 -30.14 -16.46
N GLN A 371 12.92 -29.68 -17.69
CA GLN A 371 12.63 -30.50 -18.89
C GLN A 371 13.48 -31.79 -18.97
N TYR A 372 14.63 -31.78 -18.28
CA TYR A 372 15.50 -32.95 -18.15
C TYR A 372 15.14 -33.89 -17.00
N MET A 373 14.10 -33.53 -16.18
CA MET A 373 13.60 -34.42 -15.14
C MET A 373 12.83 -35.59 -15.76
N ARG A 374 13.02 -36.78 -15.23
CA ARG A 374 12.25 -37.93 -15.65
C ARG A 374 10.83 -37.89 -15.09
N ILE A 375 9.90 -38.59 -15.76
CA ILE A 375 8.49 -38.60 -15.34
C ILE A 375 8.36 -39.17 -13.93
N TRP A 376 9.07 -40.21 -13.57
CA TRP A 376 9.03 -40.82 -12.24
C TRP A 376 9.58 -39.84 -11.15
N GLU A 377 10.64 -39.08 -11.46
CA GLU A 377 11.19 -38.07 -10.54
C GLU A 377 10.17 -36.96 -10.30
N ALA A 378 9.46 -36.55 -11.34
CA ALA A 378 8.41 -35.54 -11.24
C ALA A 378 7.21 -36.06 -10.43
N ARG A 379 6.78 -37.29 -10.60
CA ARG A 379 5.72 -37.94 -9.84
C ARG A 379 6.11 -38.08 -8.36
N LYS A 380 7.35 -38.51 -8.08
CA LYS A 380 7.89 -38.58 -6.72
C LYS A 380 7.91 -37.24 -6.04
N ALA A 381 8.30 -36.16 -6.73
CA ALA A 381 8.30 -34.80 -6.20
C ALA A 381 6.88 -34.29 -5.89
N ASP A 382 5.87 -34.78 -6.62
CA ASP A 382 4.45 -34.41 -6.39
C ASP A 382 3.76 -35.30 -5.35
N GLY A 383 4.46 -36.33 -4.81
CA GLY A 383 3.88 -37.29 -3.87
C GLY A 383 2.90 -38.26 -4.53
N LEU A 384 3.00 -38.46 -5.85
CA LEU A 384 2.22 -39.42 -6.61
C LEU A 384 2.93 -40.78 -6.67
N ASP A 385 2.16 -41.86 -6.88
CA ASP A 385 2.73 -43.19 -7.11
C ASP A 385 3.66 -43.13 -8.31
N TYR A 386 4.86 -43.71 -8.15
CA TYR A 386 5.89 -43.74 -9.19
C TYR A 386 6.57 -45.12 -9.25
N ASP A 387 7.03 -45.47 -10.42
CA ASP A 387 7.84 -46.68 -10.67
C ASP A 387 9.11 -46.27 -11.43
N GLU A 388 10.24 -46.40 -10.76
CA GLU A 388 11.56 -46.09 -11.34
C GLU A 388 11.95 -47.09 -12.45
N SER A 389 11.31 -48.27 -12.52
CA SER A 389 11.59 -49.29 -13.53
C SER A 389 10.67 -49.20 -14.74
N ASP A 390 9.61 -48.41 -14.70
CA ASP A 390 8.65 -48.24 -15.79
C ASP A 390 9.30 -47.47 -16.96
N PRO A 391 9.40 -48.10 -18.16
CA PRO A 391 9.98 -47.45 -19.34
C PRO A 391 9.32 -46.14 -19.75
N GLU A 392 8.00 -45.99 -19.51
CA GLU A 392 7.30 -44.76 -19.82
C GLU A 392 7.68 -43.66 -18.84
N GLN A 393 7.86 -43.99 -17.57
CA GLN A 393 8.25 -43.05 -16.52
C GLN A 393 9.76 -42.75 -16.55
N GLN A 394 10.55 -43.52 -17.23
CA GLN A 394 11.97 -43.24 -17.50
C GLN A 394 12.18 -42.15 -18.56
N GLN A 395 11.13 -41.76 -19.30
CA GLN A 395 11.24 -40.70 -20.30
C GLN A 395 11.40 -39.33 -19.64
N PHE A 396 12.07 -38.42 -20.33
CA PHE A 396 12.16 -37.03 -19.89
C PHE A 396 10.86 -36.29 -20.17
N LEU A 397 10.48 -35.34 -19.30
CA LEU A 397 9.29 -34.48 -19.47
C LEU A 397 9.30 -33.78 -20.84
N ALA A 398 10.48 -33.37 -21.33
CA ALA A 398 10.64 -32.77 -22.66
C ALA A 398 10.17 -33.64 -23.83
N SER A 399 10.09 -34.99 -23.65
CA SER A 399 9.63 -35.88 -24.70
C SER A 399 8.10 -35.94 -24.85
N LEU A 400 7.36 -35.59 -23.82
CA LEU A 400 5.88 -35.58 -23.84
C LEU A 400 5.28 -34.51 -24.77
N GLY A 401 6.00 -33.41 -25.04
CA GLY A 401 5.56 -32.34 -25.95
C GLY A 401 5.76 -32.64 -27.46
N LYS A 402 6.44 -33.75 -27.83
CA LYS A 402 6.77 -34.06 -29.23
C LYS A 402 5.86 -35.10 -29.90
N THR A 403 4.90 -35.66 -29.16
CA THR A 403 4.04 -36.75 -29.69
C THR A 403 2.69 -36.30 -30.23
N SER A 404 2.43 -35.00 -30.37
CA SER A 404 1.12 -34.49 -30.87
C SER A 404 1.16 -33.93 -32.29
N ASN A 405 2.21 -34.19 -33.09
CA ASN A 405 2.29 -33.81 -34.51
C ASN A 405 2.76 -35.01 -35.38
N THR A 406 1.96 -36.07 -35.41
CA THR A 406 1.92 -37.03 -36.52
C THR A 406 0.49 -37.45 -36.82
#